data_fc3cb3e6189dd06c0ac376e372c2feb1
#
_entry.id   fc3cb3e6189dd06c0ac376e372c2feb1
#
_cell.length_a   1.000
_cell.length_b   1.000
_cell.length_c   1.000
_cell.angle_alpha   90.00
_cell.angle_beta   90.00
_cell.angle_gamma   90.00
#
_symmetry.space_group_name_H-M   'P 1'
#
loop_
_entity.id
_entity.type
_entity.pdbx_description
1 polymer ?
#
loop_
_entity_poly.entity_id
_entity_poly.type
_entity_poly.pdbx_seq_one_letter_code
_entity_poly.pdbx_strand_id
1 'polypeptide(L)'
;MRTSYLLIALIAAIAAAEKYAMVFGTADGWGNYSITSDPCRTYDDLIKAGIKPENIIYMTYTSDLTYASNPFKGMIFTDPAPNTDGDWAKYGCFDHVDYTDKDINKKVFLGILSGDAEAVAKATGKENPKVLAAGPEDTVFTYFIDHGDVNMLYIGGGHINVDQLLAVLNTAYKKQIYGKWVWFMEACHSGSMFLNLPSDWNIYVMTSADFAHPAKMSNCPPNDKVAGKSLDTCLSGLWDNSYLDYLEQHPKTTIGEIVDAVMADVKKTSAQGVSEFGDMSFRDLPLSDFFGLLPTPSFRITRAAPESIVSLDQVPMHLAKWRAIRADKDEMASAVAEYERLAFESAKREVEVMRLGVSLMNEKAADAALKTASESYSASCVRDLSLALHEKCGHSFPFSESAMNLLRNICLPGLSVPNVNWSDICM
;
A
#
# COMPACT_ATOMS: atom_id res chain seq x y z
N MET A 1 -53.79 51.38 1.75
CA MET A 1 -52.95 50.42 1.03
C MET A 1 -51.87 49.98 1.98
N ARG A 2 -52.00 48.78 2.51
CA ARG A 2 -50.93 48.15 3.35
C ARG A 2 -50.14 47.19 2.49
N THR A 3 -48.89 47.52 2.19
CA THR A 3 -47.98 46.69 1.44
C THR A 3 -47.35 45.71 2.43
N SER A 4 -47.75 44.42 2.37
CA SER A 4 -47.11 43.32 3.11
C SER A 4 -45.86 42.91 2.36
N TYR A 5 -44.71 43.13 2.94
CA TYR A 5 -43.44 42.55 2.47
C TYR A 5 -43.36 41.10 2.97
N LEU A 6 -43.45 40.14 2.04
CA LEU A 6 -43.13 38.75 2.30
C LEU A 6 -41.61 38.64 2.40
N LEU A 7 -41.09 38.41 3.60
CA LEU A 7 -39.70 38.00 3.79
C LEU A 7 -39.60 36.51 3.42
N ILE A 8 -39.08 36.19 2.27
CA ILE A 8 -38.69 34.81 1.92
C ILE A 8 -37.33 34.56 2.60
N ALA A 9 -37.35 33.88 3.74
CA ALA A 9 -36.14 33.36 4.35
C ALA A 9 -35.66 32.17 3.49
N LEU A 10 -34.59 32.37 2.72
CA LEU A 10 -33.85 31.26 2.13
C LEU A 10 -33.16 30.51 3.27
N ILE A 11 -33.73 29.40 3.71
CA ILE A 11 -33.04 28.44 4.56
C ILE A 11 -32.13 27.68 3.60
N ALA A 12 -30.89 28.12 3.47
CA ALA A 12 -29.85 27.25 2.92
C ALA A 12 -29.72 26.07 3.87
N ALA A 13 -30.19 24.91 3.47
CA ALA A 13 -29.86 23.67 4.15
C ALA A 13 -28.35 23.52 4.03
N ILE A 14 -27.64 23.73 5.12
CA ILE A 14 -26.22 23.36 5.21
C ILE A 14 -26.27 21.83 5.11
N ALA A 15 -25.93 21.28 3.96
CA ALA A 15 -25.72 19.85 3.82
C ALA A 15 -24.61 19.48 4.82
N ALA A 16 -24.86 18.48 5.66
CA ALA A 16 -23.82 17.97 6.53
C ALA A 16 -22.69 17.41 5.64
N ALA A 17 -21.45 17.69 6.02
CA ALA A 17 -20.29 17.14 5.33
C ALA A 17 -20.40 15.61 5.25
N GLU A 18 -20.28 15.07 4.05
CA GLU A 18 -20.32 13.63 3.80
C GLU A 18 -18.90 13.06 3.92
N LYS A 19 -18.82 11.75 4.19
CA LYS A 19 -17.55 11.02 4.23
C LYS A 19 -17.47 10.11 3.02
N TYR A 20 -16.35 10.19 2.34
CA TYR A 20 -16.01 9.34 1.21
C TYR A 20 -14.79 8.49 1.52
N ALA A 21 -14.72 7.31 0.94
CA ALA A 21 -13.54 6.47 1.08
C ALA A 21 -13.13 5.85 -0.26
N MET A 22 -11.83 5.56 -0.40
CA MET A 22 -11.27 4.79 -1.50
C MET A 22 -10.38 3.70 -0.93
N VAL A 23 -10.59 2.47 -1.37
CA VAL A 23 -9.85 1.29 -0.91
C VAL A 23 -9.26 0.59 -2.12
N PHE A 24 -7.94 0.48 -2.16
CA PHE A 24 -7.19 -0.05 -3.29
C PHE A 24 -6.26 -1.18 -2.87
N GLY A 25 -6.48 -2.39 -3.41
CA GLY A 25 -5.56 -3.51 -3.38
C GLY A 25 -5.28 -3.93 -4.82
N THR A 26 -4.07 -3.64 -5.36
CA THR A 26 -3.89 -3.59 -6.81
C THR A 26 -2.93 -4.62 -7.38
N ALA A 27 -2.47 -5.62 -6.60
CA ALA A 27 -1.72 -6.78 -7.08
C ALA A 27 -2.54 -8.07 -7.00
N ASP A 28 -2.37 -8.94 -8.00
CA ASP A 28 -3.04 -10.24 -8.13
C ASP A 28 -2.14 -11.40 -7.71
N GLY A 29 -2.78 -12.51 -7.39
CA GLY A 29 -2.15 -13.81 -7.18
C GLY A 29 -1.86 -14.15 -5.74
N TRP A 30 -1.82 -15.45 -5.46
CA TRP A 30 -1.76 -16.01 -4.11
C TRP A 30 -0.54 -15.57 -3.28
N GLY A 31 0.56 -15.19 -3.93
CA GLY A 31 1.72 -14.58 -3.27
C GLY A 31 1.49 -13.15 -2.76
N ASN A 32 0.44 -12.50 -3.27
CA ASN A 32 0.01 -11.14 -2.93
C ASN A 32 -1.27 -11.14 -2.07
N TYR A 33 -1.57 -12.25 -1.42
CA TYR A 33 -2.80 -12.45 -0.64
C TYR A 33 -3.10 -11.32 0.36
N SER A 34 -2.09 -10.78 1.04
CA SER A 34 -2.24 -9.62 1.93
C SER A 34 -2.76 -8.37 1.21
N ILE A 35 -2.44 -8.22 -0.08
CA ILE A 35 -2.91 -7.11 -0.92
C ILE A 35 -4.41 -7.24 -1.26
N THR A 36 -5.00 -8.40 -0.99
CA THR A 36 -6.46 -8.64 -1.07
C THR A 36 -7.11 -8.64 0.32
N SER A 37 -6.46 -9.20 1.34
CA SER A 37 -7.05 -9.38 2.67
C SER A 37 -7.14 -8.07 3.48
N ASP A 38 -6.11 -7.22 3.45
CA ASP A 38 -6.09 -5.97 4.20
C ASP A 38 -7.08 -4.92 3.64
N PRO A 39 -7.21 -4.73 2.32
CA PRO A 39 -8.29 -3.91 1.76
C PRO A 39 -9.68 -4.40 2.12
N CYS A 40 -9.89 -5.73 2.14
CA CYS A 40 -11.16 -6.32 2.51
C CYS A 40 -11.53 -6.00 3.97
N ARG A 41 -10.59 -6.16 4.91
CA ARG A 41 -10.78 -5.77 6.31
C ARG A 41 -11.05 -4.26 6.44
N THR A 42 -10.26 -3.45 5.74
CA THR A 42 -10.44 -1.98 5.75
C THR A 42 -11.82 -1.58 5.23
N TYR A 43 -12.28 -2.19 4.13
CA TYR A 43 -13.62 -1.95 3.59
C TYR A 43 -14.72 -2.31 4.61
N ASP A 44 -14.64 -3.48 5.22
CA ASP A 44 -15.60 -3.94 6.22
C ASP A 44 -15.65 -2.99 7.44
N ASP A 45 -14.50 -2.53 7.91
CA ASP A 45 -14.42 -1.59 9.02
C ASP A 45 -14.98 -0.19 8.65
N LEU A 46 -14.80 0.28 7.42
CA LEU A 46 -15.43 1.51 6.93
C LEU A 46 -16.97 1.39 6.93
N ILE A 47 -17.52 0.24 6.51
CA ILE A 47 -18.96 -0.03 6.56
C ILE A 47 -19.46 -0.04 8.02
N LYS A 48 -18.76 -0.76 8.92
CA LYS A 48 -19.08 -0.80 10.35
C LYS A 48 -18.99 0.59 11.00
N ALA A 49 -18.09 1.42 10.54
CA ALA A 49 -17.90 2.80 10.99
C ALA A 49 -18.96 3.77 10.44
N GLY A 50 -19.86 3.30 9.58
CA GLY A 50 -21.01 4.04 9.07
C GLY A 50 -20.79 4.79 7.77
N ILE A 51 -19.70 4.52 7.04
CA ILE A 51 -19.55 5.03 5.66
C ILE A 51 -20.54 4.28 4.76
N LYS A 52 -21.28 5.02 3.94
CA LYS A 52 -22.25 4.42 3.02
C LYS A 52 -21.53 3.71 1.86
N PRO A 53 -21.98 2.51 1.41
CA PRO A 53 -21.32 1.79 0.31
C PRO A 53 -21.21 2.61 -0.98
N GLU A 54 -22.18 3.47 -1.25
CA GLU A 54 -22.16 4.38 -2.42
C GLU A 54 -21.05 5.42 -2.35
N ASN A 55 -20.56 5.77 -1.15
CA ASN A 55 -19.46 6.70 -0.91
C ASN A 55 -18.09 6.01 -0.83
N ILE A 56 -18.05 4.68 -0.97
CA ILE A 56 -16.79 3.92 -1.00
C ILE A 56 -16.50 3.51 -2.43
N ILE A 57 -15.29 3.78 -2.91
CA ILE A 57 -14.75 3.24 -4.16
C ILE A 57 -13.82 2.10 -3.80
N TYR A 58 -14.14 0.88 -4.26
CA TYR A 58 -13.35 -0.30 -3.95
C TYR A 58 -12.79 -0.96 -5.21
N MET A 59 -11.45 -1.06 -5.24
CA MET A 59 -10.69 -1.69 -6.32
C MET A 59 -9.82 -2.79 -5.74
N THR A 60 -10.09 -4.05 -6.13
CA THR A 60 -9.28 -5.20 -5.71
C THR A 60 -9.50 -6.39 -6.64
N TYR A 61 -8.54 -7.32 -6.66
CA TYR A 61 -8.73 -8.62 -7.29
C TYR A 61 -9.61 -9.52 -6.41
N THR A 62 -10.37 -10.41 -7.05
CA THR A 62 -11.25 -11.37 -6.36
C THR A 62 -10.82 -12.82 -6.56
N SER A 63 -9.75 -13.04 -7.31
CA SER A 63 -9.18 -14.35 -7.64
C SER A 63 -8.84 -15.20 -6.41
N ASP A 64 -8.39 -14.58 -5.32
CA ASP A 64 -7.98 -15.26 -4.09
C ASP A 64 -9.12 -16.03 -3.41
N LEU A 65 -10.38 -15.61 -3.59
CA LEU A 65 -11.55 -16.33 -3.07
C LEU A 65 -11.66 -17.75 -3.62
N THR A 66 -11.30 -17.94 -4.88
CA THR A 66 -11.43 -19.21 -5.60
C THR A 66 -10.10 -19.85 -5.95
N TYR A 67 -8.99 -19.23 -5.56
CA TYR A 67 -7.64 -19.69 -5.89
C TYR A 67 -7.43 -21.15 -5.47
N ALA A 68 -6.76 -21.94 -6.29
CA ALA A 68 -6.63 -23.39 -6.07
C ALA A 68 -6.05 -23.72 -4.68
N SER A 69 -5.06 -22.94 -4.24
CA SER A 69 -4.40 -23.11 -2.94
C SER A 69 -5.19 -22.57 -1.75
N ASN A 70 -6.31 -21.83 -1.94
CA ASN A 70 -7.13 -21.38 -0.82
C ASN A 70 -7.86 -22.56 -0.18
N PRO A 71 -7.51 -23.00 1.05
CA PRO A 71 -8.20 -24.11 1.72
C PRO A 71 -9.58 -23.72 2.27
N PHE A 72 -9.95 -22.43 2.17
CA PHE A 72 -11.20 -21.85 2.66
C PHE A 72 -11.88 -21.06 1.53
N LYS A 73 -12.36 -21.77 0.51
CA LYS A 73 -13.00 -21.14 -0.66
C LYS A 73 -14.06 -20.12 -0.27
N GLY A 74 -13.97 -18.94 -0.86
CA GLY A 74 -14.87 -17.82 -0.57
C GLY A 74 -14.55 -17.03 0.71
N MET A 75 -13.42 -17.32 1.38
CA MET A 75 -13.02 -16.68 2.63
C MET A 75 -11.60 -16.13 2.54
N ILE A 76 -11.36 -15.04 3.26
CA ILE A 76 -10.05 -14.39 3.40
C ILE A 76 -9.80 -14.05 4.87
N PHE A 77 -8.53 -14.03 5.28
CA PHE A 77 -8.12 -13.90 6.68
C PHE A 77 -6.90 -12.99 6.80
N THR A 78 -6.90 -12.07 7.76
CA THR A 78 -5.73 -11.24 8.09
C THR A 78 -4.95 -11.75 9.30
N ASP A 79 -5.50 -12.73 10.04
CA ASP A 79 -4.93 -13.24 11.30
C ASP A 79 -5.07 -14.78 11.40
N PRO A 80 -4.04 -15.51 11.89
CA PRO A 80 -4.11 -16.96 12.15
C PRO A 80 -5.09 -17.36 13.26
N ALA A 81 -5.29 -16.48 14.23
CA ALA A 81 -6.20 -16.70 15.36
C ALA A 81 -7.41 -15.79 15.23
N PRO A 82 -8.36 -16.16 14.40
CA PRO A 82 -9.58 -15.40 14.27
C PRO A 82 -10.29 -15.31 15.62
N ASN A 83 -10.89 -14.17 15.88
CA ASN A 83 -11.83 -14.03 16.97
C ASN A 83 -12.85 -15.16 16.88
N THR A 84 -13.13 -15.79 18.03
CA THR A 84 -13.97 -16.97 18.16
C THR A 84 -15.39 -16.80 17.64
N ASP A 85 -15.82 -15.59 17.30
CA ASP A 85 -17.17 -15.28 16.81
C ASP A 85 -17.37 -15.56 15.31
N GLY A 86 -16.32 -15.96 14.60
CA GLY A 86 -16.45 -16.51 13.23
C GLY A 86 -16.89 -15.54 12.13
N ASP A 87 -17.22 -14.30 12.47
CA ASP A 87 -17.86 -13.34 11.55
C ASP A 87 -16.91 -12.67 10.56
N TRP A 88 -15.64 -12.54 10.89
CA TRP A 88 -14.67 -11.89 10.00
C TRP A 88 -14.23 -12.74 8.79
N ALA A 89 -14.55 -14.05 8.78
CA ALA A 89 -14.43 -14.89 7.60
C ALA A 89 -15.44 -14.56 6.49
N LYS A 90 -16.46 -13.74 6.79
CA LYS A 90 -17.52 -13.32 5.87
C LYS A 90 -17.51 -11.81 5.68
N TYR A 91 -16.35 -11.24 5.38
CA TYR A 91 -16.36 -9.87 4.91
C TYR A 91 -17.15 -9.81 3.62
N GLY A 92 -18.29 -9.11 3.63
CA GLY A 92 -19.10 -8.83 2.43
C GLY A 92 -18.39 -7.86 1.46
N CYS A 93 -17.11 -7.59 1.67
CA CYS A 93 -16.32 -6.65 0.88
C CYS A 93 -16.34 -6.99 -0.61
N PHE A 94 -16.32 -8.27 -0.98
CA PHE A 94 -16.28 -8.69 -2.40
C PHE A 94 -17.60 -8.54 -3.14
N ASP A 95 -18.70 -8.34 -2.43
CA ASP A 95 -20.01 -8.08 -3.04
C ASP A 95 -20.10 -6.63 -3.60
N HIS A 96 -19.15 -5.78 -3.25
CA HIS A 96 -19.17 -4.35 -3.52
C HIS A 96 -17.93 -3.84 -4.28
N VAL A 97 -17.19 -4.72 -4.96
CA VAL A 97 -16.01 -4.34 -5.74
C VAL A 97 -16.43 -3.54 -6.97
N ASP A 98 -15.98 -2.31 -7.07
CA ASP A 98 -16.27 -1.43 -8.22
C ASP A 98 -15.35 -1.72 -9.40
N TYR A 99 -14.07 -2.06 -9.13
CA TYR A 99 -13.05 -2.32 -10.14
C TYR A 99 -12.25 -3.57 -9.81
N THR A 100 -12.16 -4.49 -10.77
CA THR A 100 -11.40 -5.75 -10.66
C THR A 100 -10.74 -6.12 -11.98
N ASP A 101 -9.82 -7.06 -11.96
CA ASP A 101 -9.14 -7.64 -13.12
C ASP A 101 -8.53 -6.57 -14.06
N LYS A 102 -8.95 -6.54 -15.33
CA LYS A 102 -8.45 -5.57 -16.34
C LYS A 102 -8.70 -4.10 -16.00
N ASP A 103 -9.68 -3.83 -15.12
CA ASP A 103 -9.99 -2.47 -14.69
C ASP A 103 -8.95 -1.95 -13.70
N ILE A 104 -8.15 -2.84 -13.09
CA ILE A 104 -7.03 -2.45 -12.22
C ILE A 104 -5.83 -2.07 -13.09
N ASN A 105 -5.71 -0.80 -13.36
CA ASN A 105 -4.61 -0.22 -14.13
C ASN A 105 -4.41 1.26 -13.81
N LYS A 106 -3.24 1.80 -14.16
CA LYS A 106 -2.87 3.18 -13.84
C LYS A 106 -3.81 4.25 -14.38
N LYS A 107 -4.47 4.03 -15.52
CA LYS A 107 -5.39 5.03 -16.10
C LYS A 107 -6.66 5.15 -15.28
N VAL A 108 -7.21 4.00 -14.88
CA VAL A 108 -8.40 3.93 -14.02
C VAL A 108 -8.08 4.50 -12.64
N PHE A 109 -6.98 4.09 -12.03
CA PHE A 109 -6.55 4.57 -10.71
C PHE A 109 -6.39 6.11 -10.69
N LEU A 110 -5.62 6.68 -11.63
CA LEU A 110 -5.40 8.12 -11.71
C LEU A 110 -6.70 8.89 -12.04
N GLY A 111 -7.56 8.30 -12.88
CA GLY A 111 -8.87 8.87 -13.22
C GLY A 111 -9.81 8.92 -12.01
N ILE A 112 -9.81 7.88 -11.17
CA ILE A 112 -10.57 7.85 -9.91
C ILE A 112 -10.13 8.98 -9.00
N LEU A 113 -8.81 9.10 -8.74
CA LEU A 113 -8.25 10.12 -7.84
C LEU A 113 -8.51 11.55 -8.31
N SER A 114 -8.57 11.78 -9.61
CA SER A 114 -8.81 13.12 -10.20
C SER A 114 -10.30 13.45 -10.42
N GLY A 115 -11.21 12.51 -10.12
CA GLY A 115 -12.63 12.68 -10.44
C GLY A 115 -12.89 12.78 -11.94
N ASP A 116 -12.14 12.02 -12.78
CA ASP A 116 -12.27 12.01 -14.23
C ASP A 116 -13.08 10.80 -14.70
N ALA A 117 -14.42 10.90 -14.55
CA ALA A 117 -15.34 9.85 -14.95
C ALA A 117 -15.26 9.51 -16.45
N GLU A 118 -14.96 10.48 -17.31
CA GLU A 118 -14.85 10.25 -18.76
C GLU A 118 -13.62 9.38 -19.08
N ALA A 119 -12.46 9.69 -18.48
CA ALA A 119 -11.25 8.88 -18.65
C ALA A 119 -11.45 7.46 -18.13
N VAL A 120 -12.11 7.29 -16.98
CA VAL A 120 -12.42 5.97 -16.40
C VAL A 120 -13.42 5.22 -17.24
N ALA A 121 -14.49 5.85 -17.72
CA ALA A 121 -15.47 5.24 -18.64
C ALA A 121 -14.80 4.73 -19.91
N LYS A 122 -13.93 5.52 -20.50
CA LYS A 122 -13.17 5.13 -21.70
C LYS A 122 -12.22 3.96 -21.47
N ALA A 123 -11.62 3.89 -20.27
CA ALA A 123 -10.66 2.83 -19.94
C ALA A 123 -11.34 1.50 -19.59
N THR A 124 -12.53 1.54 -18.96
CA THR A 124 -13.23 0.36 -18.45
C THR A 124 -14.40 -0.10 -19.34
N GLY A 125 -14.98 0.82 -20.11
CA GLY A 125 -16.24 0.60 -20.84
C GLY A 125 -17.50 0.75 -19.95
N LYS A 126 -17.37 1.17 -18.69
CA LYS A 126 -18.51 1.43 -17.80
C LYS A 126 -19.19 2.74 -18.17
N GLU A 127 -20.52 2.78 -18.23
CA GLU A 127 -21.28 3.99 -18.56
C GLU A 127 -21.19 5.06 -17.46
N ASN A 128 -21.27 4.65 -16.21
CA ASN A 128 -21.24 5.52 -15.03
C ASN A 128 -20.21 4.99 -14.01
N PRO A 129 -18.90 5.16 -14.28
CA PRO A 129 -17.87 4.67 -13.38
C PRO A 129 -17.85 5.50 -12.10
N LYS A 130 -17.62 4.85 -10.97
CA LYS A 130 -17.42 5.52 -9.68
C LYS A 130 -16.05 6.20 -9.65
N VAL A 131 -16.02 7.49 -9.41
CA VAL A 131 -14.79 8.28 -9.23
C VAL A 131 -14.93 9.15 -8.00
N LEU A 132 -13.84 9.71 -7.48
CA LEU A 132 -13.90 10.68 -6.40
C LEU A 132 -14.78 11.86 -6.81
N ALA A 133 -15.89 12.05 -6.09
CA ALA A 133 -16.91 13.06 -6.38
C ALA A 133 -17.38 13.75 -5.09
N ALA A 134 -16.49 13.89 -4.11
CA ALA A 134 -16.75 14.65 -2.90
C ALA A 134 -16.76 16.18 -3.19
N GLY A 135 -17.32 16.95 -2.28
CA GLY A 135 -17.33 18.41 -2.34
C GLY A 135 -16.27 19.07 -1.45
N PRO A 136 -16.14 20.40 -1.51
CA PRO A 136 -15.12 21.13 -0.75
C PRO A 136 -15.32 21.11 0.77
N GLU A 137 -16.47 20.67 1.26
CA GLU A 137 -16.75 20.51 2.69
C GLU A 137 -16.61 19.05 3.17
N ASP A 138 -16.50 18.10 2.23
CA ASP A 138 -16.50 16.68 2.52
C ASP A 138 -15.11 16.17 2.91
N THR A 139 -15.08 15.04 3.62
CA THR A 139 -13.83 14.38 4.00
C THR A 139 -13.63 13.09 3.23
N VAL A 140 -12.39 12.79 2.93
CA VAL A 140 -11.99 11.61 2.17
C VAL A 140 -10.98 10.80 2.97
N PHE A 141 -11.19 9.50 3.05
CA PHE A 141 -10.20 8.52 3.52
C PHE A 141 -9.73 7.66 2.34
N THR A 142 -8.44 7.44 2.21
CA THR A 142 -7.91 6.51 1.23
C THR A 142 -6.99 5.49 1.90
N TYR A 143 -7.22 4.23 1.59
CA TYR A 143 -6.31 3.14 1.86
C TYR A 143 -5.78 2.57 0.55
N PHE A 144 -4.47 2.36 0.47
CA PHE A 144 -3.81 1.79 -0.70
C PHE A 144 -2.77 0.76 -0.25
N ILE A 145 -2.78 -0.41 -0.90
CA ILE A 145 -1.75 -1.43 -0.74
C ILE A 145 -1.36 -2.03 -2.10
N ASP A 146 -0.06 -2.05 -2.38
CA ASP A 146 0.57 -2.79 -3.49
C ASP A 146 2.09 -2.78 -3.29
N HIS A 147 2.83 -3.34 -4.22
CA HIS A 147 4.26 -3.17 -4.32
C HIS A 147 4.65 -1.72 -4.59
N GLY A 148 5.82 -1.33 -4.14
CA GLY A 148 6.39 -0.01 -4.37
C GLY A 148 7.89 -0.07 -4.53
N ASP A 149 8.44 1.03 -5.06
CA ASP A 149 9.86 1.30 -5.10
C ASP A 149 10.09 2.79 -4.93
N VAL A 150 11.33 3.25 -4.86
CA VAL A 150 11.61 4.68 -4.69
C VAL A 150 11.00 5.49 -5.82
N ASN A 151 10.10 6.41 -5.43
CA ASN A 151 9.31 7.27 -6.33
C ASN A 151 8.38 6.53 -7.30
N MET A 152 8.01 5.29 -6.99
CA MET A 152 7.11 4.48 -7.82
C MET A 152 6.13 3.66 -6.97
N LEU A 153 4.91 3.45 -7.50
CA LEU A 153 3.91 2.49 -7.01
C LEU A 153 3.48 1.59 -8.16
N TYR A 154 3.23 0.33 -7.85
CA TYR A 154 2.69 -0.63 -8.82
C TYR A 154 1.18 -0.61 -8.81
N ILE A 155 0.58 -0.81 -9.97
CA ILE A 155 -0.88 -0.86 -10.14
C ILE A 155 -1.18 -1.80 -11.31
N GLY A 156 -1.76 -2.96 -11.01
CA GLY A 156 -2.23 -3.89 -12.03
C GLY A 156 -1.18 -4.29 -13.06
N GLY A 157 0.03 -4.61 -12.64
CA GLY A 157 1.14 -4.98 -13.52
C GLY A 157 1.82 -3.81 -14.26
N GLY A 158 1.34 -2.57 -14.05
CA GLY A 158 2.03 -1.34 -14.46
C GLY A 158 2.58 -0.58 -13.26
N HIS A 159 3.05 0.64 -13.48
CA HIS A 159 3.48 1.53 -12.40
C HIS A 159 3.11 2.98 -12.67
N ILE A 160 3.01 3.76 -11.61
CA ILE A 160 2.97 5.22 -11.62
C ILE A 160 4.20 5.75 -10.88
N ASN A 161 4.65 6.94 -11.26
CA ASN A 161 5.71 7.64 -10.56
C ASN A 161 5.15 8.78 -9.69
N VAL A 162 6.00 9.32 -8.82
CA VAL A 162 5.65 10.42 -7.92
C VAL A 162 5.08 11.63 -8.66
N ASP A 163 5.62 12.00 -9.84
CA ASP A 163 5.15 13.17 -10.60
C ASP A 163 3.72 12.97 -11.09
N GLN A 164 3.37 11.74 -11.53
CA GLN A 164 2.01 11.41 -11.96
C GLN A 164 1.02 11.44 -10.77
N LEU A 165 1.42 10.93 -9.62
CA LEU A 165 0.58 10.96 -8.41
C LEU A 165 0.36 12.40 -7.96
N LEU A 166 1.42 13.20 -7.80
CA LEU A 166 1.30 14.60 -7.36
C LEU A 166 0.51 15.45 -8.36
N ALA A 167 0.67 15.22 -9.68
CA ALA A 167 -0.12 15.92 -10.70
C ALA A 167 -1.63 15.65 -10.57
N VAL A 168 -2.01 14.42 -10.25
CA VAL A 168 -3.40 14.03 -10.04
C VAL A 168 -3.96 14.61 -8.75
N LEU A 169 -3.20 14.56 -7.64
CA LEU A 169 -3.60 15.18 -6.37
C LEU A 169 -3.78 16.70 -6.51
N ASN A 170 -2.87 17.37 -7.25
CA ASN A 170 -3.00 18.79 -7.59
C ASN A 170 -4.27 19.06 -8.42
N THR A 171 -4.61 18.15 -9.34
CA THR A 171 -5.85 18.27 -10.14
C THR A 171 -7.09 18.17 -9.24
N ALA A 172 -7.12 17.22 -8.32
CA ALA A 172 -8.20 17.05 -7.35
C ALA A 172 -8.33 18.28 -6.42
N TYR A 173 -7.19 18.81 -5.93
CA TYR A 173 -7.14 20.03 -5.14
C TYR A 173 -7.71 21.25 -5.89
N LYS A 174 -7.28 21.47 -7.13
CA LYS A 174 -7.78 22.59 -7.96
C LYS A 174 -9.24 22.48 -8.35
N LYS A 175 -9.74 21.25 -8.51
CA LYS A 175 -11.17 20.98 -8.75
C LYS A 175 -12.04 21.11 -7.50
N GLN A 176 -11.43 21.18 -6.32
CA GLN A 176 -12.12 21.21 -5.02
C GLN A 176 -13.09 20.02 -4.84
N ILE A 177 -12.66 18.80 -5.24
CA ILE A 177 -13.44 17.58 -5.12
C ILE A 177 -13.19 16.85 -3.79
N TYR A 178 -12.68 17.56 -2.81
CA TYR A 178 -12.59 17.19 -1.38
C TYR A 178 -12.34 18.45 -0.54
N GLY A 179 -12.75 18.41 0.72
CA GLY A 179 -12.40 19.43 1.72
C GLY A 179 -11.11 19.07 2.46
N LYS A 180 -11.06 17.85 3.01
CA LYS A 180 -9.89 17.29 3.68
C LYS A 180 -9.69 15.84 3.27
N TRP A 181 -8.43 15.40 3.14
CA TRP A 181 -8.12 14.06 2.65
C TRP A 181 -7.02 13.40 3.51
N VAL A 182 -7.37 12.26 4.11
CA VAL A 182 -6.41 11.40 4.83
C VAL A 182 -6.10 10.18 3.98
N TRP A 183 -4.81 9.86 3.82
CA TRP A 183 -4.34 8.73 3.04
C TRP A 183 -3.45 7.83 3.89
N PHE A 184 -3.78 6.55 3.96
CA PHE A 184 -2.98 5.49 4.54
C PHE A 184 -2.44 4.60 3.42
N MET A 185 -1.11 4.43 3.35
CA MET A 185 -0.45 3.76 2.24
C MET A 185 0.51 2.67 2.70
N GLU A 186 0.23 1.44 2.28
CA GLU A 186 1.12 0.29 2.44
C GLU A 186 1.83 0.00 1.12
N ALA A 187 3.12 0.28 1.06
CA ALA A 187 3.99 -0.12 -0.05
C ALA A 187 5.46 0.01 0.35
N CYS A 188 6.33 -0.78 -0.29
CA CYS A 188 7.77 -0.59 -0.15
C CYS A 188 8.15 0.84 -0.57
N HIS A 189 9.02 1.49 0.20
CA HIS A 189 9.51 2.84 -0.08
C HIS A 189 8.42 3.91 -0.23
N SER A 190 7.20 3.65 0.30
CA SER A 190 6.01 4.49 0.12
C SER A 190 6.20 5.95 0.53
N GLY A 191 7.04 6.23 1.54
CA GLY A 191 7.38 7.59 1.93
C GLY A 191 8.03 8.41 0.82
N SER A 192 8.69 7.77 -0.15
CA SER A 192 9.29 8.45 -1.29
C SER A 192 8.27 9.16 -2.20
N MET A 193 7.03 8.69 -2.20
CA MET A 193 5.97 9.24 -3.03
C MET A 193 5.45 10.60 -2.56
N PHE A 194 5.72 10.98 -1.31
CA PHE A 194 5.12 12.14 -0.66
C PHE A 194 6.10 13.17 -0.12
N LEU A 195 7.42 12.99 -0.35
CA LEU A 195 8.46 13.94 0.10
C LEU A 195 8.21 15.39 -0.36
N ASN A 196 7.57 15.58 -1.50
CA ASN A 196 7.26 16.88 -2.08
C ASN A 196 5.75 17.20 -2.07
N LEU A 197 4.95 16.52 -1.23
CA LEU A 197 3.54 16.84 -1.07
C LEU A 197 3.38 18.20 -0.37
N PRO A 198 2.72 19.21 -1.00
CA PRO A 198 2.49 20.50 -0.39
C PRO A 198 1.57 20.40 0.84
N SER A 199 1.95 21.09 1.92
CA SER A 199 1.18 21.09 3.17
C SER A 199 -0.13 21.91 3.11
N ASP A 200 -0.31 22.71 2.07
CA ASP A 200 -1.50 23.55 1.86
C ASP A 200 -2.56 22.91 0.95
N TRP A 201 -2.39 21.65 0.57
CA TRP A 201 -3.39 20.95 -0.25
C TRP A 201 -4.49 20.26 0.58
N ASN A 202 -4.53 20.45 1.90
CA ASN A 202 -5.46 19.77 2.81
C ASN A 202 -5.39 18.23 2.68
N ILE A 203 -4.19 17.69 2.49
CA ILE A 203 -3.93 16.24 2.41
C ILE A 203 -2.96 15.88 3.52
N TYR A 204 -3.29 14.84 4.28
CA TYR A 204 -2.42 14.19 5.23
C TYR A 204 -2.18 12.75 4.82
N VAL A 205 -0.95 12.27 4.91
CA VAL A 205 -0.56 10.91 4.52
C VAL A 205 0.22 10.25 5.64
N MET A 206 -0.16 9.02 5.98
CA MET A 206 0.66 8.07 6.73
C MET A 206 1.11 6.95 5.79
N THR A 207 2.41 6.67 5.75
CA THR A 207 2.97 5.57 4.97
C THR A 207 3.54 4.49 5.88
N SER A 208 3.39 3.23 5.49
CA SER A 208 3.90 2.07 6.22
C SER A 208 5.42 1.98 6.25
N ALA A 209 6.06 2.52 5.24
CA ALA A 209 7.50 2.53 5.09
C ALA A 209 8.00 3.94 4.76
N ASP A 210 9.22 4.26 5.18
CA ASP A 210 9.89 5.47 4.74
C ASP A 210 10.42 5.30 3.28
N PHE A 211 11.17 6.27 2.81
CA PHE A 211 11.75 6.21 1.47
C PHE A 211 12.90 5.17 1.34
N ALA A 212 13.42 4.67 2.46
CA ALA A 212 14.61 3.81 2.51
C ALA A 212 14.28 2.33 2.61
N HIS A 213 13.15 2.00 3.23
CA HIS A 213 12.87 0.65 3.67
C HIS A 213 11.71 0.01 2.89
N PRO A 214 11.77 -1.31 2.68
CA PRO A 214 10.61 -2.04 2.19
C PRO A 214 9.57 -2.21 3.29
N ALA A 215 8.31 -2.31 2.89
CA ALA A 215 7.21 -2.76 3.75
C ALA A 215 7.40 -4.21 4.19
N LYS A 216 6.79 -4.58 5.31
CA LYS A 216 6.89 -5.93 5.88
C LYS A 216 5.51 -6.57 5.98
N MET A 217 5.46 -7.83 5.55
CA MET A 217 4.30 -8.69 5.72
C MET A 217 4.43 -9.51 6.99
N SER A 218 3.32 -9.91 7.56
CA SER A 218 3.23 -10.67 8.81
C SER A 218 2.38 -11.93 8.64
N ASN A 219 2.48 -12.81 9.63
CA ASN A 219 1.80 -14.09 9.62
C ASN A 219 2.10 -14.89 8.34
N CYS A 220 3.37 -14.83 7.91
CA CYS A 220 3.88 -15.62 6.79
C CYS A 220 4.16 -17.05 7.24
N PRO A 221 4.34 -18.03 6.33
CA PRO A 221 4.80 -19.36 6.69
C PRO A 221 6.04 -19.34 7.60
N PRO A 222 6.11 -20.14 8.69
CA PRO A 222 5.19 -21.23 9.06
C PRO A 222 3.94 -20.81 9.83
N ASN A 223 3.73 -19.53 10.13
CA ASN A 223 2.70 -19.00 11.01
C ASN A 223 1.41 -18.56 10.28
N ASP A 224 1.23 -19.04 9.07
CA ASP A 224 0.14 -18.77 8.13
C ASP A 224 -1.08 -19.71 8.32
N LYS A 225 -1.24 -20.34 9.51
CA LYS A 225 -2.24 -21.38 9.72
C LYS A 225 -3.51 -20.82 10.32
N VAL A 226 -4.62 -20.97 9.61
CA VAL A 226 -5.97 -20.68 10.08
C VAL A 226 -6.70 -21.99 10.34
N ALA A 227 -7.28 -22.16 11.52
CA ALA A 227 -7.96 -23.40 11.91
C ALA A 227 -7.14 -24.68 11.62
N GLY A 228 -5.84 -24.61 11.80
CA GLY A 228 -4.91 -25.72 11.60
C GLY A 228 -4.48 -25.99 10.16
N LYS A 229 -5.02 -25.25 9.18
CA LYS A 229 -4.64 -25.35 7.76
C LYS A 229 -3.72 -24.21 7.38
N SER A 230 -2.59 -24.53 6.72
CA SER A 230 -1.71 -23.53 6.13
C SER A 230 -2.34 -22.91 4.89
N LEU A 231 -2.16 -21.60 4.73
CA LEU A 231 -2.54 -20.89 3.52
C LEU A 231 -1.36 -20.81 2.53
N ASP A 232 -0.12 -21.11 2.97
CA ASP A 232 1.10 -20.99 2.17
C ASP A 232 1.31 -19.59 1.58
N THR A 233 0.92 -18.56 2.35
CA THR A 233 1.07 -17.15 1.99
C THR A 233 1.18 -16.28 3.26
N CYS A 234 1.52 -15.00 3.12
CA CYS A 234 1.45 -14.03 4.21
C CYS A 234 0.03 -13.50 4.33
N LEU A 235 -0.51 -13.44 5.56
CA LEU A 235 -1.92 -13.13 5.74
C LEU A 235 -2.23 -11.63 5.71
N SER A 236 -1.28 -10.77 6.11
CA SER A 236 -1.51 -9.32 6.25
C SER A 236 -0.20 -8.55 6.27
N GLY A 237 -0.25 -7.24 6.04
CA GLY A 237 0.85 -6.33 6.32
C GLY A 237 1.08 -6.18 7.83
N LEU A 238 2.34 -5.97 8.21
CA LEU A 238 2.70 -5.72 9.60
C LEU A 238 2.10 -4.40 10.11
N TRP A 239 2.22 -3.37 9.31
CA TRP A 239 1.68 -2.05 9.60
C TRP A 239 0.14 -2.04 9.56
N ASP A 240 -0.47 -2.79 8.63
CA ASP A 240 -1.92 -2.91 8.49
C ASP A 240 -2.55 -3.50 9.75
N ASN A 241 -2.01 -4.59 10.23
CA ASN A 241 -2.46 -5.17 11.50
C ASN A 241 -2.30 -4.19 12.66
N SER A 242 -1.19 -3.46 12.71
CA SER A 242 -0.95 -2.50 13.80
C SER A 242 -1.98 -1.38 13.81
N TYR A 243 -2.26 -0.72 12.67
CA TYR A 243 -3.20 0.40 12.67
C TYR A 243 -4.67 -0.04 12.80
N LEU A 244 -5.07 -1.14 12.16
CA LEU A 244 -6.45 -1.65 12.24
C LEU A 244 -6.76 -2.15 13.66
N ASP A 245 -5.84 -2.88 14.28
CA ASP A 245 -6.01 -3.35 15.66
C ASP A 245 -6.07 -2.20 16.66
N TYR A 246 -5.26 -1.16 16.46
CA TYR A 246 -5.29 0.02 17.30
C TYR A 246 -6.61 0.78 17.14
N LEU A 247 -7.06 1.00 15.89
CA LEU A 247 -8.29 1.71 15.58
C LEU A 247 -9.53 1.00 16.13
N GLU A 248 -9.61 -0.33 15.97
CA GLU A 248 -10.70 -1.14 16.52
C GLU A 248 -10.80 -0.99 18.05
N GLN A 249 -9.66 -0.89 18.74
CA GLN A 249 -9.61 -0.75 20.21
C GLN A 249 -9.80 0.70 20.67
N HIS A 250 -9.47 1.70 19.83
CA HIS A 250 -9.48 3.12 20.14
C HIS A 250 -10.24 3.91 19.07
N PRO A 251 -11.57 3.65 18.89
CA PRO A 251 -12.33 4.22 17.76
C PRO A 251 -12.48 5.74 17.80
N LYS A 252 -12.11 6.38 18.91
CA LYS A 252 -12.12 7.85 19.09
C LYS A 252 -10.72 8.48 19.01
N THR A 253 -9.75 7.73 18.54
CA THR A 253 -8.36 8.20 18.44
C THR A 253 -8.24 9.40 17.49
N THR A 254 -7.29 10.30 17.78
CA THR A 254 -6.84 11.29 16.80
C THR A 254 -5.87 10.67 15.80
N ILE A 255 -5.64 11.35 14.68
CA ILE A 255 -4.66 10.94 13.68
C ILE A 255 -3.26 10.86 14.30
N GLY A 256 -2.88 11.83 15.13
CA GLY A 256 -1.57 11.82 15.80
C GLY A 256 -1.40 10.65 16.75
N GLU A 257 -2.42 10.35 17.56
CA GLU A 257 -2.37 9.24 18.52
C GLU A 257 -2.20 7.88 17.84
N ILE A 258 -2.96 7.60 16.76
CA ILE A 258 -2.82 6.33 16.04
C ILE A 258 -1.46 6.22 15.36
N VAL A 259 -0.96 7.29 14.75
CA VAL A 259 0.35 7.29 14.09
C VAL A 259 1.46 7.02 15.10
N ASP A 260 1.46 7.71 16.24
CA ASP A 260 2.48 7.51 17.28
C ASP A 260 2.44 6.08 17.85
N ALA A 261 1.23 5.53 18.03
CA ALA A 261 1.06 4.15 18.50
C ALA A 261 1.57 3.13 17.46
N VAL A 262 1.23 3.32 16.19
CA VAL A 262 1.66 2.44 15.08
C VAL A 262 3.17 2.52 14.86
N MET A 263 3.76 3.73 14.87
CA MET A 263 5.21 3.90 14.80
C MET A 263 5.92 3.16 15.94
N ALA A 264 5.41 3.28 17.16
CA ALA A 264 5.98 2.61 18.32
C ALA A 264 5.83 1.09 18.26
N ASP A 265 4.71 0.60 17.71
CA ASP A 265 4.43 -0.83 17.60
C ASP A 265 5.27 -1.49 16.51
N VAL A 266 5.24 -0.96 15.30
CA VAL A 266 6.01 -1.45 14.16
C VAL A 266 7.51 -1.45 14.45
N LYS A 267 8.02 -0.42 15.13
CA LYS A 267 9.45 -0.31 15.51
C LYS A 267 9.94 -1.45 16.43
N LYS A 268 9.05 -2.11 17.17
CA LYS A 268 9.44 -3.23 18.05
C LYS A 268 9.95 -4.45 17.26
N THR A 269 9.45 -4.61 16.03
CA THR A 269 9.65 -5.82 15.24
C THR A 269 10.29 -5.55 13.88
N SER A 270 10.30 -4.30 13.43
CA SER A 270 10.76 -3.92 12.09
C SER A 270 11.34 -2.51 12.05
N ALA A 271 12.27 -2.29 11.15
CA ALA A 271 12.85 -0.98 10.85
C ALA A 271 12.20 -0.33 9.60
N GLN A 272 10.96 -0.70 9.22
CA GLN A 272 10.36 -0.23 7.95
C GLN A 272 10.09 1.28 7.88
N GLY A 273 10.08 1.99 9.03
CA GLY A 273 10.10 3.46 9.03
C GLY A 273 8.77 4.11 8.67
N VAL A 274 7.71 3.83 9.44
CA VAL A 274 6.42 4.55 9.30
C VAL A 274 6.63 6.05 9.27
N SER A 275 6.04 6.75 8.32
CA SER A 275 6.30 8.18 8.07
C SER A 275 5.01 8.95 7.78
N GLU A 276 5.09 10.29 7.96
CA GLU A 276 3.97 11.22 7.79
C GLU A 276 4.33 12.33 6.80
N PHE A 277 3.35 12.80 6.01
CA PHE A 277 3.54 13.84 5.01
C PHE A 277 2.29 14.73 4.86
N GLY A 278 2.47 15.93 4.29
CA GLY A 278 1.39 16.86 3.96
C GLY A 278 1.04 17.79 5.11
N ASP A 279 -0.25 17.97 5.38
CA ASP A 279 -0.74 18.91 6.40
C ASP A 279 -0.71 18.29 7.81
N MET A 280 0.34 18.60 8.57
CA MET A 280 0.51 18.10 9.92
C MET A 280 -0.50 18.64 10.94
N SER A 281 -1.29 19.65 10.59
CA SER A 281 -2.38 20.11 11.47
C SER A 281 -3.50 19.08 11.64
N PHE A 282 -3.53 18.07 10.77
CA PHE A 282 -4.51 16.97 10.86
C PHE A 282 -4.25 16.03 12.04
N ARG A 283 -3.05 16.04 12.61
CA ARG A 283 -2.72 15.18 13.77
C ARG A 283 -3.68 15.34 14.95
N ASP A 284 -4.21 16.56 15.14
CA ASP A 284 -5.15 16.88 16.22
C ASP A 284 -6.61 16.52 15.87
N LEU A 285 -6.90 16.13 14.62
CA LEU A 285 -8.25 15.79 14.20
C LEU A 285 -8.61 14.34 14.60
N PRO A 286 -9.89 14.08 14.98
CA PRO A 286 -10.35 12.72 15.16
C PRO A 286 -10.26 11.93 13.84
N LEU A 287 -9.66 10.74 13.85
CA LEU A 287 -9.64 9.90 12.65
C LEU A 287 -11.07 9.53 12.20
N SER A 288 -12.01 9.48 13.14
CA SER A 288 -13.43 9.24 12.85
C SER A 288 -14.09 10.29 11.96
N ASP A 289 -13.49 11.47 11.78
CA ASP A 289 -13.99 12.48 10.83
C ASP A 289 -13.77 12.05 9.37
N PHE A 290 -12.88 11.11 9.14
CA PHE A 290 -12.52 10.55 7.83
C PHE A 290 -12.96 9.09 7.68
N PHE A 291 -12.54 8.24 8.60
CA PHE A 291 -12.78 6.79 8.60
C PHE A 291 -14.21 6.41 9.05
N GLY A 292 -14.88 7.30 9.76
CA GLY A 292 -16.10 6.98 10.50
C GLY A 292 -15.79 6.47 11.91
N LEU A 293 -16.83 6.25 12.69
CA LEU A 293 -16.70 5.83 14.09
C LEU A 293 -17.03 4.35 14.24
N LEU A 294 -16.00 3.53 14.42
CA LEU A 294 -16.17 2.12 14.72
C LEU A 294 -16.96 1.91 16.03
N PRO A 295 -17.79 0.88 16.12
CA PRO A 295 -18.43 0.49 17.37
C PRO A 295 -17.36 0.12 18.40
N THR A 296 -17.53 0.57 19.65
CA THR A 296 -16.62 0.16 20.73
C THR A 296 -16.71 -1.34 20.92
N PRO A 297 -15.61 -2.09 20.87
CA PRO A 297 -15.64 -3.53 21.05
C PRO A 297 -16.13 -3.88 22.44
N SER A 298 -16.96 -4.91 22.55
CA SER A 298 -17.48 -5.43 23.83
C SER A 298 -16.42 -6.16 24.67
N PHE A 299 -15.27 -6.49 24.06
CA PHE A 299 -14.12 -7.12 24.70
C PHE A 299 -12.83 -6.60 24.07
N ARG A 300 -11.74 -6.67 24.83
CA ARG A 300 -10.42 -6.30 24.31
C ARG A 300 -9.93 -7.37 23.35
N ILE A 301 -9.69 -7.01 22.11
CA ILE A 301 -9.04 -7.88 21.14
C ILE A 301 -7.58 -8.02 21.60
N THR A 302 -7.19 -9.22 22.02
CA THR A 302 -5.79 -9.53 22.30
C THR A 302 -5.30 -10.43 21.18
N ARG A 303 -4.58 -9.85 20.22
CA ARG A 303 -3.89 -10.63 19.20
C ARG A 303 -2.51 -11.03 19.71
N ALA A 304 -2.06 -12.20 19.29
CA ALA A 304 -0.65 -12.57 19.46
C ALA A 304 0.24 -11.57 18.71
N ALA A 305 1.45 -11.33 19.20
CA ALA A 305 2.41 -10.56 18.45
C ALA A 305 2.59 -11.19 17.05
N PRO A 306 2.65 -10.38 15.98
CA PRO A 306 2.82 -10.91 14.64
C PRO A 306 4.12 -11.72 14.56
N GLU A 307 4.02 -12.91 14.02
CA GLU A 307 5.15 -13.84 13.84
C GLU A 307 5.49 -13.98 12.36
N SER A 308 6.69 -14.48 12.06
CA SER A 308 7.17 -14.70 10.68
C SER A 308 7.03 -13.46 9.79
N ILE A 309 7.70 -12.38 10.22
CA ILE A 309 7.73 -11.12 9.50
C ILE A 309 8.69 -11.24 8.32
N VAL A 310 8.22 -10.92 7.12
CA VAL A 310 8.96 -11.02 5.87
C VAL A 310 8.87 -9.71 5.11
N SER A 311 9.98 -9.24 4.55
CA SER A 311 9.97 -8.09 3.65
C SER A 311 9.15 -8.39 2.39
N LEU A 312 8.30 -7.46 1.97
CA LEU A 312 7.38 -7.66 0.84
C LEU A 312 8.11 -8.06 -0.44
N ASP A 313 9.30 -7.52 -0.68
CA ASP A 313 10.18 -7.90 -1.79
C ASP A 313 10.70 -9.34 -1.70
N GLN A 314 10.78 -9.93 -0.50
CA GLN A 314 11.27 -11.28 -0.23
C GLN A 314 10.15 -12.33 -0.14
N VAL A 315 8.89 -11.90 -0.13
CA VAL A 315 7.74 -12.82 0.01
C VAL A 315 7.76 -13.94 -1.04
N PRO A 316 7.97 -13.70 -2.35
CA PRO A 316 7.97 -14.78 -3.34
C PRO A 316 9.00 -15.89 -3.04
N MET A 317 10.23 -15.50 -2.68
CA MET A 317 11.30 -16.45 -2.34
C MET A 317 11.00 -17.19 -1.03
N HIS A 318 10.46 -16.49 -0.03
CA HIS A 318 10.06 -17.08 1.25
C HIS A 318 8.97 -18.14 1.08
N LEU A 319 7.94 -17.84 0.28
CA LEU A 319 6.86 -18.79 -0.02
C LEU A 319 7.36 -20.01 -0.78
N ALA A 320 8.23 -19.80 -1.79
CA ALA A 320 8.84 -20.91 -2.54
C ALA A 320 9.67 -21.82 -1.63
N LYS A 321 10.44 -21.24 -0.68
CA LYS A 321 11.19 -21.99 0.34
C LYS A 321 10.27 -22.88 1.19
N TRP A 322 9.19 -22.30 1.72
CA TRP A 322 8.28 -23.07 2.57
C TRP A 322 7.49 -24.11 1.77
N ARG A 323 7.13 -23.82 0.52
CA ARG A 323 6.55 -24.80 -0.39
C ARG A 323 7.48 -25.98 -0.62
N ALA A 324 8.78 -25.73 -0.86
CA ALA A 324 9.77 -26.79 -0.98
C ALA A 324 9.95 -27.63 0.30
N ILE A 325 9.89 -26.99 1.49
CA ILE A 325 9.97 -27.69 2.79
C ILE A 325 8.74 -28.57 3.05
N ARG A 326 7.55 -28.15 2.58
CA ARG A 326 6.27 -28.85 2.81
C ARG A 326 5.90 -29.83 1.70
N ALA A 327 6.58 -29.77 0.56
CA ALA A 327 6.28 -30.59 -0.63
C ALA A 327 6.37 -32.08 -0.33
N ASP A 328 5.44 -32.83 -0.87
CA ASP A 328 5.55 -34.30 -0.90
C ASP A 328 6.59 -34.77 -1.93
N LYS A 329 6.76 -36.11 -2.05
CA LYS A 329 7.79 -36.67 -2.94
C LYS A 329 7.59 -36.32 -4.41
N ASP A 330 6.35 -36.17 -4.84
CA ASP A 330 6.02 -35.95 -6.25
C ASP A 330 6.20 -34.47 -6.62
N GLU A 331 5.97 -33.57 -5.69
CA GLU A 331 6.07 -32.12 -5.87
C GLU A 331 7.45 -31.54 -5.49
N MET A 332 8.24 -32.25 -4.68
CA MET A 332 9.51 -31.74 -4.11
C MET A 332 10.47 -31.22 -5.17
N ALA A 333 10.65 -31.93 -6.27
CA ALA A 333 11.62 -31.54 -7.30
C ALA A 333 11.24 -30.21 -7.97
N SER A 334 9.96 -30.01 -8.27
CA SER A 334 9.47 -28.76 -8.87
C SER A 334 9.49 -27.60 -7.87
N ALA A 335 9.14 -27.84 -6.62
CA ALA A 335 9.16 -26.82 -5.57
C ALA A 335 10.58 -26.34 -5.23
N VAL A 336 11.55 -27.28 -5.16
CA VAL A 336 12.97 -26.94 -4.98
C VAL A 336 13.50 -26.17 -6.17
N ALA A 337 13.20 -26.59 -7.41
CA ALA A 337 13.64 -25.88 -8.61
C ALA A 337 13.11 -24.44 -8.67
N GLU A 338 11.87 -24.20 -8.25
CA GLU A 338 11.30 -22.85 -8.18
C GLU A 338 12.01 -22.00 -7.11
N TYR A 339 12.28 -22.55 -5.94
CA TYR A 339 13.06 -21.84 -4.91
C TYR A 339 14.46 -21.50 -5.39
N GLU A 340 15.17 -22.46 -6.02
CA GLU A 340 16.51 -22.25 -6.55
C GLU A 340 16.52 -21.19 -7.67
N ARG A 341 15.51 -21.18 -8.54
CA ARG A 341 15.35 -20.16 -9.57
C ARG A 341 15.21 -18.76 -8.98
N LEU A 342 14.32 -18.58 -7.99
CA LEU A 342 14.11 -17.30 -7.34
C LEU A 342 15.33 -16.84 -6.53
N ALA A 343 16.01 -17.77 -5.86
CA ALA A 343 17.24 -17.48 -5.13
C ALA A 343 18.38 -17.08 -6.09
N PHE A 344 18.50 -17.74 -7.24
CA PHE A 344 19.47 -17.37 -8.27
C PHE A 344 19.17 -15.97 -8.85
N GLU A 345 17.92 -15.67 -9.18
CA GLU A 345 17.53 -14.36 -9.69
C GLU A 345 17.77 -13.25 -8.68
N SER A 346 17.51 -13.51 -7.40
CA SER A 346 17.82 -12.57 -6.31
C SER A 346 19.33 -12.34 -6.21
N ALA A 347 20.13 -13.40 -6.19
CA ALA A 347 21.59 -13.30 -6.13
C ALA A 347 22.17 -12.59 -7.36
N LYS A 348 21.63 -12.87 -8.56
CA LYS A 348 22.00 -12.17 -9.79
C LYS A 348 21.79 -10.67 -9.67
N ARG A 349 20.62 -10.22 -9.20
CA ARG A 349 20.33 -8.80 -8.98
C ARG A 349 21.32 -8.13 -8.03
N GLU A 350 21.62 -8.77 -6.90
CA GLU A 350 22.61 -8.26 -5.94
C GLU A 350 24.01 -8.11 -6.58
N VAL A 351 24.45 -9.07 -7.39
CA VAL A 351 25.72 -8.99 -8.11
C VAL A 351 25.73 -7.84 -9.13
N GLU A 352 24.66 -7.64 -9.88
CA GLU A 352 24.55 -6.57 -10.86
C GLU A 352 24.54 -5.19 -10.18
N VAL A 353 23.83 -5.05 -9.07
CA VAL A 353 23.87 -3.84 -8.24
C VAL A 353 25.27 -3.59 -7.68
N MET A 354 25.95 -4.62 -7.19
CA MET A 354 27.35 -4.50 -6.74
C MET A 354 28.28 -4.09 -7.87
N ARG A 355 28.14 -4.65 -9.08
CA ARG A 355 28.92 -4.23 -10.26
C ARG A 355 28.69 -2.76 -10.59
N LEU A 356 27.45 -2.28 -10.52
CA LEU A 356 27.15 -0.85 -10.68
C LEU A 356 27.91 -0.02 -9.65
N GLY A 357 27.86 -0.42 -8.38
CA GLY A 357 28.61 0.24 -7.32
C GLY A 357 30.10 0.30 -7.57
N VAL A 358 30.70 -0.83 -7.92
CA VAL A 358 32.15 -0.93 -8.21
C VAL A 358 32.53 -0.09 -9.44
N SER A 359 31.67 0.01 -10.45
CA SER A 359 31.94 0.82 -11.65
C SER A 359 31.93 2.32 -11.37
N LEU A 360 31.18 2.77 -10.38
CA LEU A 360 30.97 4.20 -10.06
C LEU A 360 31.76 4.68 -8.85
N MET A 361 32.20 3.76 -7.99
CA MET A 361 33.05 4.05 -6.83
C MET A 361 34.22 3.03 -6.80
N ASN A 362 34.57 2.45 -5.71
CA ASN A 362 35.48 1.32 -5.63
C ASN A 362 34.85 0.19 -4.82
N GLU A 363 35.42 -1.01 -4.90
CA GLU A 363 34.85 -2.21 -4.26
C GLU A 363 34.61 -2.01 -2.75
N LYS A 364 35.56 -1.41 -2.03
CA LYS A 364 35.42 -1.15 -0.59
C LYS A 364 34.31 -0.16 -0.29
N ALA A 365 34.18 0.90 -1.09
CA ALA A 365 33.12 1.90 -0.92
C ALA A 365 31.74 1.30 -1.30
N ALA A 366 31.66 0.49 -2.35
CA ALA A 366 30.45 -0.21 -2.76
C ALA A 366 29.98 -1.20 -1.67
N ASP A 367 30.88 -2.02 -1.11
CA ASP A 367 30.55 -2.95 -0.01
C ASP A 367 30.05 -2.21 1.24
N ALA A 368 30.64 -1.07 1.57
CA ALA A 368 30.14 -0.23 2.68
C ALA A 368 28.77 0.38 2.37
N ALA A 369 28.57 0.82 1.14
CA ALA A 369 27.33 1.45 0.68
C ALA A 369 26.11 0.48 0.67
N LEU A 370 26.32 -0.82 0.45
CA LEU A 370 25.28 -1.84 0.58
C LEU A 370 24.72 -1.97 2.01
N LYS A 371 25.53 -1.65 3.02
CA LYS A 371 25.23 -1.89 4.44
C LYS A 371 24.61 -0.69 5.12
N THR A 372 24.87 0.52 4.62
CA THR A 372 24.44 1.77 5.25
C THR A 372 24.07 2.79 4.19
N ALA A 373 22.83 3.24 4.20
CA ALA A 373 22.34 4.23 3.26
C ALA A 373 22.79 5.64 3.63
N SER A 374 23.02 6.48 2.62
CA SER A 374 23.13 7.93 2.81
C SER A 374 21.77 8.51 3.24
N GLU A 375 21.77 9.34 4.27
CA GLU A 375 20.56 10.08 4.69
C GLU A 375 20.22 11.22 3.71
N SER A 376 21.21 11.70 2.96
CA SER A 376 21.03 12.77 1.97
C SER A 376 21.35 12.25 0.58
N TYR A 377 20.38 12.26 -0.32
CA TYR A 377 20.51 11.76 -1.69
C TYR A 377 19.56 12.48 -2.66
N SER A 378 19.77 12.28 -3.97
CA SER A 378 18.89 12.76 -5.03
C SER A 378 17.83 11.68 -5.35
N ALA A 379 16.59 11.89 -4.95
CA ALA A 379 15.50 10.95 -5.21
C ALA A 379 15.26 10.70 -6.70
N SER A 380 15.42 11.75 -7.56
CA SER A 380 15.32 11.58 -9.01
C SER A 380 16.44 10.72 -9.58
N CYS A 381 17.67 10.88 -9.09
CA CYS A 381 18.79 10.04 -9.51
C CYS A 381 18.57 8.56 -9.11
N VAL A 382 18.12 8.29 -7.89
CA VAL A 382 17.81 6.93 -7.43
C VAL A 382 16.73 6.30 -8.33
N ARG A 383 15.63 7.01 -8.56
CA ARG A 383 14.56 6.58 -9.47
C ARG A 383 15.11 6.22 -10.86
N ASP A 384 15.90 7.12 -11.46
CA ASP A 384 16.39 6.96 -12.82
C ASP A 384 17.38 5.79 -12.93
N LEU A 385 18.20 5.54 -11.90
CA LEU A 385 19.06 4.36 -11.83
C LEU A 385 18.26 3.07 -11.60
N SER A 386 17.24 3.08 -10.74
CA SER A 386 16.34 1.93 -10.54
C SER A 386 15.63 1.56 -11.84
N LEU A 387 15.07 2.55 -12.54
CA LEU A 387 14.46 2.33 -13.86
C LEU A 387 15.45 1.78 -14.88
N ALA A 388 16.68 2.30 -14.90
CA ALA A 388 17.71 1.81 -15.82
C ALA A 388 18.13 0.35 -15.51
N LEU A 389 18.27 -0.04 -14.24
CA LEU A 389 18.51 -1.43 -13.85
C LEU A 389 17.36 -2.34 -14.31
N HIS A 390 16.11 -1.89 -14.13
CA HIS A 390 14.95 -2.62 -14.62
C HIS A 390 14.96 -2.77 -16.15
N GLU A 391 15.11 -1.67 -16.89
CA GLU A 391 15.02 -1.67 -18.34
C GLU A 391 16.22 -2.35 -19.02
N LYS A 392 17.41 -2.21 -18.47
CA LYS A 392 18.66 -2.69 -19.10
C LYS A 392 19.07 -4.09 -18.64
N CYS A 393 18.87 -4.39 -17.36
CA CYS A 393 19.26 -5.68 -16.77
C CYS A 393 18.08 -6.63 -16.53
N GLY A 394 16.84 -6.18 -16.76
CA GLY A 394 15.64 -7.00 -16.55
C GLY A 394 15.33 -7.23 -15.07
N HIS A 395 15.79 -6.36 -14.18
CA HIS A 395 15.46 -6.48 -12.75
C HIS A 395 13.96 -6.38 -12.54
N SER A 396 13.39 -7.29 -11.78
CA SER A 396 12.05 -7.15 -11.24
C SER A 396 12.09 -6.29 -9.97
N PHE A 397 11.12 -5.44 -9.82
CA PHE A 397 10.89 -4.70 -8.60
C PHE A 397 10.14 -5.57 -7.56
N PRO A 398 10.16 -5.19 -6.27
CA PRO A 398 10.97 -4.12 -5.69
C PRO A 398 12.44 -4.52 -5.54
N PHE A 399 13.30 -3.52 -5.41
CA PHE A 399 14.71 -3.74 -5.10
C PHE A 399 14.90 -4.11 -3.62
N SER A 400 15.98 -4.85 -3.33
CA SER A 400 16.36 -5.16 -1.95
C SER A 400 16.81 -3.91 -1.19
N GLU A 401 16.74 -3.94 0.13
CA GLU A 401 17.23 -2.87 0.99
C GLU A 401 18.72 -2.56 0.73
N SER A 402 19.56 -3.57 0.54
CA SER A 402 20.98 -3.38 0.20
C SER A 402 21.18 -2.69 -1.15
N ALA A 403 20.39 -3.07 -2.16
CA ALA A 403 20.42 -2.41 -3.46
C ALA A 403 20.02 -0.92 -3.34
N MET A 404 18.98 -0.63 -2.61
CA MET A 404 18.53 0.75 -2.39
C MET A 404 19.55 1.57 -1.60
N ASN A 405 20.20 0.98 -0.61
CA ASN A 405 21.29 1.62 0.13
C ASN A 405 22.43 2.03 -0.82
N LEU A 406 22.85 1.14 -1.71
CA LEU A 406 23.88 1.44 -2.70
C LEU A 406 23.45 2.57 -3.65
N LEU A 407 22.26 2.50 -4.22
CA LEU A 407 21.74 3.54 -5.14
C LEU A 407 21.70 4.90 -4.48
N ARG A 408 21.30 5.00 -3.20
CA ARG A 408 21.31 6.24 -2.44
C ARG A 408 22.71 6.80 -2.22
N ASN A 409 23.69 5.93 -1.99
CA ASN A 409 25.11 6.35 -1.84
C ASN A 409 25.74 6.76 -3.18
N ILE A 410 25.27 6.24 -4.30
CA ILE A 410 25.67 6.70 -5.65
C ILE A 410 25.04 8.06 -5.96
N CYS A 411 23.78 8.26 -5.58
CA CYS A 411 22.97 9.42 -5.91
C CYS A 411 23.04 10.54 -4.85
N LEU A 412 24.22 10.95 -4.46
CA LEU A 412 24.38 12.07 -3.53
C LEU A 412 23.79 13.39 -4.09
N PRO A 413 23.38 14.36 -3.24
CA PRO A 413 22.79 15.60 -3.70
C PRO A 413 23.69 16.35 -4.68
N GLY A 414 23.06 16.85 -5.74
CA GLY A 414 23.77 17.61 -6.79
C GLY A 414 24.48 16.76 -7.84
N LEU A 415 24.46 15.42 -7.70
CA LEU A 415 24.95 14.52 -8.73
C LEU A 415 23.81 14.19 -9.72
N SER A 416 24.12 14.22 -11.02
CA SER A 416 23.28 13.67 -12.05
C SER A 416 23.51 12.17 -12.18
N VAL A 417 22.57 11.46 -12.81
CA VAL A 417 22.73 10.04 -13.14
C VAL A 417 24.08 9.83 -13.87
N PRO A 418 24.97 9.00 -13.35
CA PRO A 418 26.26 8.75 -13.97
C PRO A 418 26.08 8.06 -15.32
N ASN A 419 27.04 8.28 -16.23
CA ASN A 419 27.09 7.53 -17.48
C ASN A 419 27.60 6.12 -17.20
N VAL A 420 26.74 5.11 -17.39
CA VAL A 420 27.01 3.70 -17.06
C VAL A 420 27.12 2.88 -18.34
N ASN A 421 28.16 2.06 -18.44
CA ASN A 421 28.21 1.03 -19.47
C ASN A 421 27.43 -0.22 -19.02
N TRP A 422 26.17 -0.29 -19.37
CA TRP A 422 25.25 -1.35 -18.90
C TRP A 422 25.66 -2.74 -19.35
N SER A 423 26.44 -2.89 -20.44
CA SER A 423 26.96 -4.20 -20.86
C SER A 423 27.95 -4.80 -19.86
N ASP A 424 28.60 -3.98 -19.03
CA ASP A 424 29.53 -4.44 -18.01
C ASP A 424 28.83 -4.77 -16.68
N ILE A 425 27.59 -4.29 -16.53
CA ILE A 425 26.76 -4.44 -15.31
C ILE A 425 25.85 -5.65 -15.43
N CYS A 426 25.03 -5.70 -16.49
CA CYS A 426 23.99 -6.71 -16.67
C CYS A 426 24.58 -8.10 -17.06
N MET A 427 24.02 -9.18 -16.49
CA MET A 427 24.39 -10.57 -16.77
C MET A 427 23.33 -11.31 -17.58
#